data_bfbb01daeb095920d71d009f8ab4994d
#
_entry.id   bfbb01daeb095920d71d009f8ab4994d
#
_cell.length_a   1.000
_cell.length_b   1.000
_cell.length_c   1.000
_cell.angle_alpha   90.00
_cell.angle_beta   90.00
_cell.angle_gamma   90.00
#
_symmetry.space_group_name_H-M   'P 1'
#
loop_
_entity.id
_entity.type
_entity.pdbx_description
1 polymer ?
#
loop_
_entity_poly.entity_id
_entity_poly.type
_entity_poly.pdbx_seq_one_letter_code
_entity_poly.pdbx_strand_id
1 'polypeptide(L)'
;MKKFVSVVTILVLFISTSIAQVLSPVVTKSKNLDPVKLAQIDTLLNEYVKNNWLAGASTIIVKDNQVVYYKGHGFADRASKKRMDPNSIFRIMSQTKAITSLAVLQLFENGKIGLDQAVGDFIPTFNKQSVLKDFNAADSSYTTTPAKRELTIRDLLTHTSGIDYTDIGSENMSAIYSKAGVPSGLGKFKETLLDKMTKLGSLPLVHQPGEKFTYGLNTDLLGCIVEIVSGTTLENYFQKNIFDPLGMKDTYFNVPASKANRMPTVYTENEANQIIEWGPSFRNLNPNYPLDAKTYFSGGAGLSSTAYDYAIFLQMILNGGKYNGKQIIAPRTAAIMVSPQIE
;
A
#
# COMPACT_ATOMS: atom_id res chain seq x y z
N MET A 1 77.75 -4.06 -15.27
CA MET A 1 76.77 -4.91 -14.60
C MET A 1 75.68 -3.98 -13.99
N LYS A 2 74.54 -3.80 -14.67
CA LYS A 2 73.41 -3.01 -14.16
C LYS A 2 72.40 -3.97 -13.48
N LYS A 3 72.17 -3.79 -12.17
CA LYS A 3 71.21 -4.58 -11.42
C LYS A 3 69.80 -4.01 -11.71
N PHE A 4 68.91 -4.81 -12.32
CA PHE A 4 67.50 -4.56 -12.44
C PHE A 4 66.85 -4.93 -11.09
N VAL A 5 66.30 -3.95 -10.43
CA VAL A 5 65.41 -4.17 -9.26
C VAL A 5 63.97 -4.26 -9.79
N SER A 6 63.36 -5.45 -9.77
CA SER A 6 61.94 -5.67 -10.06
C SER A 6 61.11 -5.27 -8.83
N VAL A 7 60.35 -4.21 -8.95
CA VAL A 7 59.32 -3.87 -7.96
C VAL A 7 58.03 -4.63 -8.30
N VAL A 8 57.69 -5.64 -7.51
CA VAL A 8 56.43 -6.35 -7.59
C VAL A 8 55.38 -5.55 -6.80
N THR A 9 54.50 -4.85 -7.49
CA THR A 9 53.35 -4.16 -6.88
C THR A 9 52.24 -5.17 -6.60
N ILE A 10 52.06 -5.55 -5.34
CA ILE A 10 50.94 -6.40 -4.90
C ILE A 10 49.69 -5.53 -4.85
N LEU A 11 48.80 -5.72 -5.83
CA LEU A 11 47.47 -5.12 -5.85
C LEU A 11 46.55 -5.89 -4.88
N VAL A 12 46.39 -5.41 -3.66
CA VAL A 12 45.43 -5.98 -2.70
C VAL A 12 44.02 -5.53 -3.11
N LEU A 13 43.31 -6.40 -3.82
CA LEU A 13 41.88 -6.25 -4.07
C LEU A 13 41.11 -6.41 -2.74
N PHE A 14 40.71 -5.31 -2.14
CA PHE A 14 39.67 -5.32 -1.09
C PHE A 14 38.34 -5.75 -1.72
N ILE A 15 38.06 -7.04 -1.69
CA ILE A 15 36.69 -7.54 -1.94
C ILE A 15 35.89 -7.18 -0.69
N SER A 16 35.26 -6.03 -0.71
CA SER A 16 34.20 -5.72 0.25
C SER A 16 33.04 -6.69 0.01
N THR A 17 33.03 -7.79 0.74
CA THR A 17 31.83 -8.65 0.83
C THR A 17 30.74 -7.80 1.47
N SER A 18 29.91 -7.17 0.63
CA SER A 18 28.65 -6.57 1.09
C SER A 18 27.80 -7.73 1.61
N ILE A 19 27.83 -7.95 2.91
CA ILE A 19 26.90 -8.89 3.55
C ILE A 19 25.50 -8.38 3.22
N ALA A 20 24.77 -9.20 2.50
CA ALA A 20 23.38 -8.89 2.15
C ALA A 20 22.59 -8.67 3.46
N GLN A 21 22.15 -7.44 3.65
CA GLN A 21 21.53 -7.00 4.89
C GLN A 21 20.06 -7.41 4.86
N VAL A 22 19.75 -8.58 5.42
CA VAL A 22 18.41 -9.17 5.52
C VAL A 22 17.94 -9.02 6.95
N LEU A 23 16.71 -8.52 7.15
CA LEU A 23 16.08 -8.53 8.46
C LEU A 23 15.91 -9.99 8.91
N SER A 24 16.29 -10.26 10.16
CA SER A 24 15.96 -11.52 10.82
C SER A 24 14.75 -11.30 11.73
N PRO A 25 13.76 -12.21 11.77
CA PRO A 25 12.65 -12.11 12.71
C PRO A 25 13.09 -12.31 14.17
N VAL A 26 14.34 -12.68 14.40
CA VAL A 26 14.92 -12.82 15.72
C VAL A 26 15.24 -11.46 16.31
N VAL A 27 14.65 -11.17 17.47
CA VAL A 27 14.87 -9.91 18.18
C VAL A 27 16.30 -9.84 18.71
N THR A 28 17.01 -8.78 18.30
CA THR A 28 18.39 -8.51 18.72
C THR A 28 18.40 -7.38 19.75
N LYS A 29 19.21 -7.52 20.81
CA LYS A 29 19.43 -6.42 21.76
C LYS A 29 20.26 -5.33 21.10
N SER A 30 19.75 -4.12 21.04
CA SER A 30 20.48 -2.94 20.56
C SER A 30 21.11 -2.21 21.75
N LYS A 31 22.40 -1.88 21.62
CA LYS A 31 23.10 -1.05 22.63
C LYS A 31 22.57 0.38 22.72
N ASN A 32 21.93 0.84 21.64
CA ASN A 32 21.43 2.22 21.48
C ASN A 32 19.92 2.36 21.82
N LEU A 33 19.32 1.33 22.39
CA LEU A 33 17.91 1.35 22.81
C LEU A 33 17.79 1.00 24.29
N ASP A 34 17.07 1.84 25.00
CA ASP A 34 16.73 1.62 26.38
C ASP A 34 15.65 0.52 26.48
N PRO A 35 15.96 -0.65 27.07
CA PRO A 35 15.00 -1.74 27.19
C PRO A 35 13.79 -1.38 28.07
N VAL A 36 13.95 -0.45 29.03
CA VAL A 36 12.86 0.03 29.88
C VAL A 36 11.85 0.83 29.04
N LYS A 37 12.34 1.67 28.14
CA LYS A 37 11.47 2.43 27.21
C LYS A 37 10.77 1.50 26.21
N LEU A 38 11.43 0.47 25.72
CA LEU A 38 10.78 -0.54 24.85
C LEU A 38 9.68 -1.31 25.62
N ALA A 39 9.88 -1.60 26.91
CA ALA A 39 8.87 -2.27 27.73
C ALA A 39 7.62 -1.40 27.98
N GLN A 40 7.70 -0.08 27.82
CA GLN A 40 6.53 0.81 27.90
C GLN A 40 5.52 0.52 26.78
N ILE A 41 5.95 -0.01 25.62
CA ILE A 41 5.07 -0.45 24.53
C ILE A 41 4.18 -1.60 25.03
N ASP A 42 4.77 -2.57 25.74
CA ASP A 42 4.03 -3.69 26.33
C ASP A 42 2.96 -3.18 27.31
N THR A 43 3.35 -2.26 28.18
CA THR A 43 2.45 -1.66 29.17
C THR A 43 1.28 -0.95 28.51
N LEU A 44 1.55 -0.08 27.53
CA LEU A 44 0.53 0.70 26.83
C LEU A 44 -0.45 -0.21 26.06
N LEU A 45 0.06 -1.14 25.27
CA LEU A 45 -0.79 -2.02 24.46
C LEU A 45 -1.61 -2.98 25.32
N ASN A 46 -1.04 -3.49 26.42
CA ASN A 46 -1.78 -4.33 27.36
C ASN A 46 -2.88 -3.53 28.10
N GLU A 47 -2.65 -2.26 28.42
CA GLU A 47 -3.65 -1.37 28.99
C GLU A 47 -4.80 -1.13 28.00
N TYR A 48 -4.52 -0.87 26.73
CA TYR A 48 -5.53 -0.70 25.68
C TYR A 48 -6.39 -1.94 25.50
N VAL A 49 -5.76 -3.13 25.51
CA VAL A 49 -6.48 -4.40 25.44
C VAL A 49 -7.34 -4.63 26.70
N LYS A 50 -6.82 -4.32 27.89
CA LYS A 50 -7.52 -4.44 29.19
C LYS A 50 -8.74 -3.53 29.24
N ASN A 51 -8.62 -2.30 28.72
CA ASN A 51 -9.70 -1.30 28.72
C ASN A 51 -10.70 -1.52 27.56
N ASN A 52 -10.56 -2.58 26.77
CA ASN A 52 -11.37 -2.86 25.58
C ASN A 52 -11.31 -1.76 24.50
N TRP A 53 -10.22 -1.01 24.40
CA TRP A 53 -10.00 -0.04 23.33
C TRP A 53 -9.34 -0.68 22.10
N LEU A 54 -8.74 -1.85 22.26
CA LEU A 54 -8.07 -2.61 21.22
C LEU A 54 -8.30 -4.12 21.44
N ALA A 55 -8.63 -4.85 20.39
CA ALA A 55 -8.73 -6.32 20.47
C ALA A 55 -7.35 -6.96 20.57
N GLY A 56 -6.43 -6.51 19.71
CA GLY A 56 -5.05 -6.96 19.70
C GLY A 56 -4.23 -6.21 18.64
N ALA A 57 -2.90 -6.34 18.75
CA ALA A 57 -1.96 -5.70 17.85
C ALA A 57 -0.73 -6.58 17.58
N SER A 58 -0.12 -6.45 16.40
CA SER A 58 1.24 -6.91 16.11
C SER A 58 2.12 -5.68 15.91
N THR A 59 3.25 -5.64 16.62
CA THR A 59 4.15 -4.49 16.61
C THR A 59 5.57 -4.95 16.30
N ILE A 60 6.23 -4.28 15.35
CA ILE A 60 7.63 -4.49 15.02
C ILE A 60 8.39 -3.17 15.07
N ILE A 61 9.61 -3.18 15.58
CA ILE A 61 10.56 -2.07 15.47
C ILE A 61 11.85 -2.60 14.86
N VAL A 62 12.28 -1.89 13.82
CA VAL A 62 13.56 -2.14 13.17
C VAL A 62 14.47 -0.93 13.42
N LYS A 63 15.71 -1.19 13.83
CA LYS A 63 16.76 -0.19 14.00
C LYS A 63 18.07 -0.75 13.51
N ASP A 64 18.80 0.04 12.72
CA ASP A 64 20.10 -0.32 12.17
C ASP A 64 20.07 -1.69 11.44
N ASN A 65 19.03 -1.93 10.63
CA ASN A 65 18.74 -3.19 9.93
C ASN A 65 18.56 -4.43 10.84
N GLN A 66 18.22 -4.23 12.12
CA GLN A 66 17.93 -5.30 13.07
C GLN A 66 16.53 -5.15 13.65
N VAL A 67 15.83 -6.26 13.77
CA VAL A 67 14.58 -6.30 14.55
C VAL A 67 14.92 -6.20 16.02
N VAL A 68 14.51 -5.14 16.69
CA VAL A 68 14.79 -4.87 18.09
C VAL A 68 13.56 -5.05 18.98
N TYR A 69 12.38 -5.13 18.37
CA TYR A 69 11.12 -5.45 19.04
C TYR A 69 10.18 -6.12 18.05
N TYR A 70 9.56 -7.26 18.44
CA TYR A 70 8.57 -7.93 17.60
C TYR A 70 7.65 -8.77 18.47
N LYS A 71 6.42 -8.30 18.69
CA LYS A 71 5.46 -8.94 19.62
C LYS A 71 4.02 -8.81 19.13
N GLY A 72 3.20 -9.80 19.53
CA GLY A 72 1.75 -9.73 19.49
C GLY A 72 1.17 -9.41 20.88
N HIS A 73 0.16 -8.56 20.92
CA HIS A 73 -0.55 -8.15 22.13
C HIS A 73 -2.04 -8.46 21.99
N GLY A 74 -2.70 -8.83 23.10
CA GLY A 74 -4.12 -9.10 23.11
C GLY A 74 -4.51 -10.36 22.33
N PHE A 75 -5.57 -10.27 21.53
CA PHE A 75 -6.21 -11.40 20.88
C PHE A 75 -6.33 -11.20 19.37
N ALA A 76 -6.03 -12.25 18.62
CA ALA A 76 -6.36 -12.37 17.21
C ALA A 76 -7.86 -12.68 17.03
N ASP A 77 -8.45 -13.35 18.02
CA ASP A 77 -9.88 -13.60 18.13
C ASP A 77 -10.29 -13.59 19.62
N ARG A 78 -11.19 -12.68 19.97
CA ARG A 78 -11.62 -12.50 21.37
C ARG A 78 -12.56 -13.59 21.83
N ALA A 79 -13.45 -14.07 20.95
CA ALA A 79 -14.45 -15.07 21.29
C ALA A 79 -13.80 -16.41 21.64
N SER A 80 -12.85 -16.86 20.84
CA SER A 80 -12.07 -18.09 21.09
C SER A 80 -10.87 -17.87 22.03
N LYS A 81 -10.61 -16.63 22.46
CA LYS A 81 -9.41 -16.25 23.25
C LYS A 81 -8.08 -16.57 22.54
N LYS A 82 -8.09 -16.64 21.22
CA LYS A 82 -6.87 -16.85 20.42
C LYS A 82 -5.94 -15.66 20.57
N ARG A 83 -4.73 -15.89 21.09
CA ARG A 83 -3.75 -14.82 21.27
C ARG A 83 -3.26 -14.27 19.94
N MET A 84 -2.90 -12.98 19.93
CA MET A 84 -2.31 -12.34 18.75
C MET A 84 -0.90 -12.89 18.51
N ASP A 85 -0.70 -13.51 17.34
CA ASP A 85 0.62 -13.91 16.87
C ASP A 85 1.27 -12.69 16.19
N PRO A 86 2.54 -12.35 16.47
CA PRO A 86 3.24 -11.30 15.74
C PRO A 86 3.26 -11.53 14.22
N ASN A 87 3.21 -12.78 13.76
CA ASN A 87 3.13 -13.15 12.33
C ASN A 87 1.70 -13.16 11.77
N SER A 88 0.71 -12.62 12.47
CA SER A 88 -0.64 -12.52 11.93
C SER A 88 -0.69 -11.73 10.64
N ILE A 89 -1.56 -12.15 9.69
CA ILE A 89 -1.75 -11.51 8.39
C ILE A 89 -2.91 -10.53 8.48
N PHE A 90 -2.61 -9.24 8.44
CA PHE A 90 -3.58 -8.16 8.54
C PHE A 90 -3.99 -7.66 7.17
N ARG A 91 -5.23 -7.20 7.04
CA ARG A 91 -5.67 -6.34 5.94
C ARG A 91 -5.00 -4.99 6.12
N ILE A 92 -3.99 -4.68 5.28
CA ILE A 92 -3.17 -3.47 5.47
C ILE A 92 -3.79 -2.21 4.87
N MET A 93 -4.95 -2.35 4.24
CA MET A 93 -5.72 -1.22 3.71
C MET A 93 -4.83 -0.25 2.91
N SER A 94 -4.88 1.02 3.22
CA SER A 94 -4.17 2.08 2.48
C SER A 94 -2.64 2.01 2.54
N GLN A 95 -2.06 1.15 3.36
CA GLN A 95 -0.63 0.87 3.25
C GLN A 95 -0.28 0.18 1.91
N THR A 96 -1.27 -0.41 1.23
CA THR A 96 -1.16 -0.90 -0.16
C THR A 96 -0.66 0.18 -1.12
N LYS A 97 -1.07 1.45 -0.92
CA LYS A 97 -0.74 2.59 -1.79
C LYS A 97 0.77 2.79 -1.98
N ALA A 98 1.54 2.63 -0.93
CA ALA A 98 2.99 2.78 -1.00
C ALA A 98 3.62 1.72 -1.93
N ILE A 99 3.10 0.48 -1.90
CA ILE A 99 3.56 -0.61 -2.77
C ILE A 99 3.14 -0.37 -4.22
N THR A 100 1.92 0.13 -4.45
CA THR A 100 1.45 0.52 -5.79
C THR A 100 2.28 1.67 -6.35
N SER A 101 2.59 2.68 -5.54
CA SER A 101 3.45 3.79 -5.94
C SER A 101 4.86 3.33 -6.31
N LEU A 102 5.43 2.36 -5.56
CA LEU A 102 6.70 1.72 -5.93
C LEU A 102 6.61 1.07 -7.31
N ALA A 103 5.55 0.32 -7.61
CA ALA A 103 5.36 -0.33 -8.92
C ALA A 103 5.31 0.70 -10.06
N VAL A 104 4.58 1.81 -9.87
CA VAL A 104 4.54 2.92 -10.84
C VAL A 104 5.93 3.52 -11.05
N LEU A 105 6.68 3.74 -9.98
CA LEU A 105 8.03 4.29 -10.06
C LEU A 105 9.04 3.31 -10.69
N GLN A 106 8.85 2.00 -10.55
CA GLN A 106 9.62 1.00 -11.30
C GLN A 106 9.35 1.10 -12.82
N LEU A 107 8.10 1.29 -13.23
CA LEU A 107 7.76 1.49 -14.64
C LEU A 107 8.31 2.82 -15.16
N PHE A 108 8.31 3.88 -14.37
CA PHE A 108 8.92 5.17 -14.68
C PHE A 108 10.43 5.03 -14.88
N GLU A 109 11.17 4.38 -13.98
CA GLU A 109 12.61 4.13 -14.11
C GLU A 109 12.96 3.36 -15.39
N ASN A 110 12.11 2.40 -15.76
CA ASN A 110 12.26 1.59 -16.96
C ASN A 110 11.83 2.33 -18.26
N GLY A 111 11.49 3.62 -18.18
CA GLY A 111 11.07 4.43 -19.32
C GLY A 111 9.75 3.97 -19.96
N LYS A 112 8.93 3.23 -19.24
CA LYS A 112 7.64 2.72 -19.72
C LYS A 112 6.51 3.73 -19.58
N ILE A 113 6.62 4.65 -18.65
CA ILE A 113 5.67 5.75 -18.39
C ILE A 113 6.42 7.02 -18.03
N GLY A 114 5.79 8.18 -18.28
CA GLY A 114 6.23 9.49 -17.79
C GLY A 114 5.39 9.94 -16.60
N LEU A 115 5.97 10.65 -15.62
CA LEU A 115 5.18 11.16 -14.49
C LEU A 115 4.16 12.22 -14.94
N ASP A 116 4.49 13.00 -15.95
CA ASP A 116 3.60 14.02 -16.52
C ASP A 116 2.83 13.53 -17.75
N GLN A 117 2.90 12.23 -18.05
CA GLN A 117 2.11 11.58 -19.10
C GLN A 117 0.63 11.58 -18.74
N ALA A 118 -0.23 11.83 -19.73
CA ALA A 118 -1.67 11.87 -19.55
C ALA A 118 -2.23 10.46 -19.21
N VAL A 119 -3.16 10.40 -18.26
CA VAL A 119 -3.88 9.17 -17.91
C VAL A 119 -4.71 8.65 -19.08
N GLY A 120 -5.21 9.55 -19.92
CA GLY A 120 -5.98 9.25 -21.12
C GLY A 120 -5.23 8.44 -22.17
N ASP A 121 -3.89 8.50 -22.20
CA ASP A 121 -3.06 7.67 -23.07
C ASP A 121 -3.22 6.16 -22.77
N PHE A 122 -3.55 5.82 -21.53
CA PHE A 122 -3.72 4.44 -21.08
C PHE A 122 -5.19 4.02 -21.05
N ILE A 123 -6.08 4.93 -20.61
CA ILE A 123 -7.52 4.68 -20.47
C ILE A 123 -8.28 5.84 -21.15
N PRO A 124 -8.73 5.68 -22.40
CA PRO A 124 -9.25 6.76 -23.22
C PRO A 124 -10.44 7.54 -22.64
N THR A 125 -11.19 6.95 -21.69
CA THR A 125 -12.30 7.65 -21.01
C THR A 125 -11.81 8.82 -20.15
N PHE A 126 -10.51 8.92 -19.87
CA PHE A 126 -9.90 10.04 -19.15
C PHE A 126 -9.44 11.19 -20.08
N ASN A 127 -9.55 11.08 -21.41
CA ASN A 127 -9.11 12.12 -22.36
C ASN A 127 -9.92 13.43 -22.29
N LYS A 128 -11.17 13.39 -21.85
CA LYS A 128 -12.06 14.55 -21.81
C LYS A 128 -12.75 14.66 -20.47
N GLN A 129 -11.95 14.85 -19.42
CA GLN A 129 -12.47 14.95 -18.08
C GLN A 129 -13.30 16.24 -17.88
N SER A 130 -14.27 16.14 -17.00
CA SER A 130 -15.07 17.24 -16.53
C SER A 130 -15.01 17.35 -15.01
N VAL A 131 -15.32 18.54 -14.51
CA VAL A 131 -15.36 18.85 -13.08
C VAL A 131 -16.79 19.12 -12.67
N LEU A 132 -17.21 18.57 -11.54
CA LEU A 132 -18.52 18.78 -10.95
C LEU A 132 -18.75 20.28 -10.73
N LYS A 133 -19.89 20.79 -11.23
CA LYS A 133 -20.30 22.18 -11.02
C LYS A 133 -21.45 22.25 -10.03
N ASP A 134 -22.57 21.66 -10.37
CA ASP A 134 -23.78 21.65 -9.54
C ASP A 134 -24.24 20.20 -9.31
N PHE A 135 -24.80 19.92 -8.13
CA PHE A 135 -25.33 18.62 -7.75
C PHE A 135 -26.72 18.75 -7.14
N ASN A 136 -27.64 17.91 -7.59
CA ASN A 136 -29.01 17.81 -7.04
C ASN A 136 -29.11 16.57 -6.15
N ALA A 137 -29.25 16.76 -4.84
CA ALA A 137 -29.31 15.65 -3.88
C ALA A 137 -30.60 14.82 -3.99
N ALA A 138 -31.69 15.35 -4.61
CA ALA A 138 -32.94 14.63 -4.70
C ALA A 138 -32.91 13.45 -5.67
N ASP A 139 -32.11 13.55 -6.75
CA ASP A 139 -32.02 12.53 -7.81
C ASP A 139 -30.61 12.16 -8.24
N SER A 140 -29.63 12.76 -7.60
CA SER A 140 -28.20 12.63 -7.93
C SER A 140 -27.87 13.08 -9.37
N SER A 141 -28.67 13.97 -9.95
CA SER A 141 -28.29 14.63 -11.20
C SER A 141 -27.25 15.71 -10.96
N TYR A 142 -26.45 16.02 -11.97
CA TYR A 142 -25.36 16.99 -11.84
C TYR A 142 -25.05 17.69 -13.16
N THR A 143 -24.44 18.87 -13.07
CA THR A 143 -23.86 19.57 -14.18
C THR A 143 -22.34 19.62 -14.04
N THR A 144 -21.64 19.80 -15.14
CA THR A 144 -20.17 19.81 -15.14
C THR A 144 -19.61 20.97 -15.96
N THR A 145 -18.35 21.30 -15.73
CA THR A 145 -17.52 22.15 -16.60
C THR A 145 -16.33 21.34 -17.09
N PRO A 146 -15.75 21.66 -18.27
CA PRO A 146 -14.55 20.96 -18.73
C PRO A 146 -13.39 21.10 -17.75
N ALA A 147 -12.57 20.06 -17.64
CA ALA A 147 -11.28 20.15 -16.97
C ALA A 147 -10.35 21.08 -17.77
N LYS A 148 -9.56 21.90 -17.08
CA LYS A 148 -8.63 22.88 -17.70
C LYS A 148 -7.41 22.21 -18.35
N ARG A 149 -7.07 21.00 -17.94
CA ARG A 149 -6.00 20.17 -18.47
C ARG A 149 -6.27 18.68 -18.24
N GLU A 150 -5.53 17.85 -18.89
CA GLU A 150 -5.57 16.40 -18.68
C GLU A 150 -5.01 16.01 -17.30
N LEU A 151 -5.49 14.89 -16.77
CA LEU A 151 -4.91 14.24 -15.59
C LEU A 151 -3.59 13.58 -15.95
N THR A 152 -2.61 13.68 -15.07
CA THR A 152 -1.30 13.04 -15.23
C THR A 152 -1.08 11.94 -14.18
N ILE A 153 -0.10 11.08 -14.45
CA ILE A 153 0.38 10.09 -13.47
C ILE A 153 0.81 10.76 -12.16
N ARG A 154 1.43 11.93 -12.24
CA ARG A 154 1.82 12.73 -11.07
C ARG A 154 0.61 13.14 -10.24
N ASP A 155 -0.46 13.62 -10.86
CA ASP A 155 -1.69 13.99 -10.14
C ASP A 155 -2.28 12.80 -9.36
N LEU A 156 -2.18 11.59 -9.92
CA LEU A 156 -2.63 10.37 -9.24
C LEU A 156 -1.72 10.02 -8.05
N LEU A 157 -0.40 10.07 -8.22
CA LEU A 157 0.57 9.78 -7.16
C LEU A 157 0.46 10.76 -5.98
N THR A 158 0.14 12.02 -6.26
CA THR A 158 0.03 13.08 -5.26
C THR A 158 -1.39 13.29 -4.74
N HIS A 159 -2.37 12.53 -5.23
CA HIS A 159 -3.78 12.74 -4.91
C HIS A 159 -4.31 14.14 -5.24
N THR A 160 -3.81 14.77 -6.30
CA THR A 160 -4.25 16.10 -6.76
C THR A 160 -5.11 16.05 -8.02
N SER A 161 -5.53 14.86 -8.45
CA SER A 161 -6.33 14.66 -9.67
C SER A 161 -7.77 15.19 -9.60
N GLY A 162 -8.36 15.28 -8.41
CA GLY A 162 -9.78 15.54 -8.21
C GLY A 162 -10.65 14.26 -8.21
N ILE A 163 -10.06 13.07 -8.30
CA ILE A 163 -10.76 11.80 -8.09
C ILE A 163 -11.01 11.61 -6.60
N ASP A 164 -12.25 11.30 -6.23
CA ASP A 164 -12.71 11.09 -4.86
C ASP A 164 -12.93 9.59 -4.57
N TYR A 165 -13.48 9.27 -3.41
CA TYR A 165 -13.91 7.92 -3.01
C TYR A 165 -15.43 7.75 -3.07
N THR A 166 -15.87 6.48 -3.17
CA THR A 166 -17.29 6.12 -3.11
C THR A 166 -17.82 6.16 -1.67
N ASP A 167 -17.10 5.58 -0.71
CA ASP A 167 -17.63 5.37 0.65
C ASP A 167 -17.15 6.39 1.68
N ILE A 168 -16.00 7.03 1.43
CA ILE A 168 -15.35 7.96 2.36
C ILE A 168 -15.04 9.32 1.73
N GLY A 169 -15.57 9.57 0.52
CA GLY A 169 -15.45 10.83 -0.19
C GLY A 169 -16.51 11.85 0.23
N SER A 170 -16.63 12.94 -0.53
CA SER A 170 -17.69 13.90 -0.37
C SER A 170 -19.07 13.27 -0.69
N GLU A 171 -20.12 13.72 -0.02
CA GLU A 171 -21.48 13.16 -0.20
C GLU A 171 -21.93 13.18 -1.67
N ASN A 172 -21.65 14.26 -2.39
CA ASN A 172 -22.01 14.40 -3.79
C ASN A 172 -21.29 13.35 -4.67
N MET A 173 -19.97 13.20 -4.50
CA MET A 173 -19.19 12.25 -5.29
C MET A 173 -19.50 10.81 -4.88
N SER A 174 -19.73 10.55 -3.61
CA SER A 174 -20.20 9.27 -3.10
C SER A 174 -21.51 8.83 -3.78
N ALA A 175 -22.49 9.73 -3.88
CA ALA A 175 -23.76 9.46 -4.56
C ALA A 175 -23.56 9.20 -6.07
N ILE A 176 -22.74 10.01 -6.75
CA ILE A 176 -22.45 9.86 -8.19
C ILE A 176 -21.75 8.52 -8.45
N TYR A 177 -20.70 8.20 -7.69
CA TYR A 177 -19.90 6.99 -7.88
C TYR A 177 -20.69 5.72 -7.53
N SER A 178 -21.48 5.75 -6.44
CA SER A 178 -22.34 4.63 -6.05
C SER A 178 -23.39 4.34 -7.12
N LYS A 179 -24.07 5.39 -7.64
CA LYS A 179 -25.06 5.27 -8.72
C LYS A 179 -24.45 4.69 -10.00
N ALA A 180 -23.18 5.02 -10.29
CA ALA A 180 -22.44 4.48 -11.43
C ALA A 180 -21.89 3.07 -11.17
N GLY A 181 -21.95 2.54 -9.95
CA GLY A 181 -21.39 1.25 -9.58
C GLY A 181 -19.86 1.20 -9.57
N VAL A 182 -19.21 2.32 -9.22
CA VAL A 182 -17.79 2.38 -8.92
C VAL A 182 -17.56 1.93 -7.48
N PRO A 183 -16.72 0.92 -7.20
CA PRO A 183 -16.52 0.43 -5.84
C PRO A 183 -15.56 1.32 -5.05
N SER A 184 -15.54 1.15 -3.73
CA SER A 184 -14.57 1.79 -2.83
C SER A 184 -13.19 1.11 -2.80
N GLY A 185 -12.96 0.12 -3.65
CA GLY A 185 -11.70 -0.61 -3.75
C GLY A 185 -11.61 -1.87 -2.87
N LEU A 186 -12.57 -2.12 -1.99
CA LEU A 186 -12.60 -3.30 -1.12
C LEU A 186 -13.76 -4.23 -1.47
N GLY A 187 -13.54 -5.55 -1.33
CA GLY A 187 -14.57 -6.55 -1.54
C GLY A 187 -14.29 -7.50 -2.70
N LYS A 188 -15.32 -8.28 -3.06
CA LYS A 188 -15.31 -9.21 -4.19
C LYS A 188 -16.19 -8.64 -5.30
N PHE A 189 -15.59 -8.37 -6.44
CA PHE A 189 -16.27 -7.87 -7.62
C PHE A 189 -16.21 -8.90 -8.73
N LYS A 190 -17.20 -8.88 -9.63
CA LYS A 190 -17.19 -9.72 -10.85
C LYS A 190 -16.37 -9.07 -11.96
N GLU A 191 -16.36 -7.75 -11.99
CA GLU A 191 -15.66 -6.94 -13.00
C GLU A 191 -14.19 -6.78 -12.62
N THR A 192 -13.37 -6.54 -13.64
CA THR A 192 -11.93 -6.30 -13.48
C THR A 192 -11.64 -4.88 -12.98
N LEU A 193 -10.40 -4.65 -12.58
CA LEU A 193 -9.93 -3.30 -12.24
C LEU A 193 -10.09 -2.35 -13.44
N LEU A 194 -9.75 -2.79 -14.65
CA LEU A 194 -9.90 -1.98 -15.87
C LEU A 194 -11.36 -1.59 -16.14
N ASP A 195 -12.32 -2.52 -15.99
CA ASP A 195 -13.73 -2.23 -16.21
C ASP A 195 -14.22 -1.08 -15.29
N LYS A 196 -13.82 -1.14 -14.01
CA LYS A 196 -14.23 -0.12 -13.02
C LYS A 196 -13.52 1.21 -13.22
N MET A 197 -12.24 1.21 -13.57
CA MET A 197 -11.48 2.44 -13.84
C MET A 197 -11.92 3.10 -15.15
N THR A 198 -12.26 2.32 -16.16
CA THR A 198 -12.87 2.83 -17.40
C THR A 198 -14.19 3.55 -17.11
N LYS A 199 -15.03 2.98 -16.23
CA LYS A 199 -16.27 3.62 -15.80
C LYS A 199 -16.01 4.90 -14.99
N LEU A 200 -15.03 4.88 -14.09
CA LEU A 200 -14.63 6.05 -13.30
C LEU A 200 -14.20 7.22 -14.23
N GLY A 201 -13.49 6.93 -15.32
CA GLY A 201 -13.06 7.92 -16.30
C GLY A 201 -14.20 8.66 -17.02
N SER A 202 -15.43 8.16 -16.95
CA SER A 202 -16.62 8.82 -17.50
C SER A 202 -17.35 9.73 -16.50
N LEU A 203 -16.87 9.80 -15.26
CA LEU A 203 -17.49 10.54 -14.16
C LEU A 203 -16.71 11.84 -13.87
N PRO A 204 -17.39 12.85 -13.27
CA PRO A 204 -16.73 14.12 -13.00
C PRO A 204 -15.67 14.00 -11.89
N LEU A 205 -14.72 14.92 -11.94
CA LEU A 205 -13.78 15.21 -10.86
C LEU A 205 -14.43 16.17 -9.85
N VAL A 206 -13.99 16.16 -8.59
CA VAL A 206 -14.52 17.08 -7.57
C VAL A 206 -13.91 18.49 -7.67
N HIS A 207 -12.75 18.62 -8.29
CA HIS A 207 -12.07 19.90 -8.56
C HIS A 207 -11.15 19.78 -9.77
N GLN A 208 -10.57 20.89 -10.21
CA GLN A 208 -9.63 20.92 -11.33
C GLN A 208 -8.35 20.13 -11.00
N PRO A 209 -7.78 19.39 -11.97
CA PRO A 209 -6.53 18.67 -11.78
C PRO A 209 -5.40 19.58 -11.29
N GLY A 210 -4.71 19.16 -10.23
CA GLY A 210 -3.61 19.88 -9.60
C GLY A 210 -4.00 20.99 -8.63
N GLU A 211 -5.30 21.27 -8.44
CA GLU A 211 -5.75 22.38 -7.63
C GLU A 211 -5.54 22.17 -6.14
N LYS A 212 -5.83 20.99 -5.64
CA LYS A 212 -5.71 20.62 -4.22
C LYS A 212 -5.63 19.12 -4.00
N PHE A 213 -5.26 18.73 -2.81
CA PHE A 213 -5.28 17.33 -2.38
C PHE A 213 -6.72 16.84 -2.17
N THR A 214 -7.06 15.68 -2.79
CA THR A 214 -8.28 14.94 -2.52
C THR A 214 -7.96 13.44 -2.46
N TYR A 215 -8.12 12.88 -1.27
CA TYR A 215 -7.89 11.46 -1.06
C TYR A 215 -8.96 10.63 -1.77
N GLY A 216 -8.57 9.80 -2.74
CA GLY A 216 -9.50 9.10 -3.62
C GLY A 216 -8.94 7.82 -4.24
N LEU A 217 -9.66 7.28 -5.24
CA LEU A 217 -9.35 6.05 -5.96
C LEU A 217 -8.11 6.16 -6.89
N ASN A 218 -7.31 7.22 -6.72
CA ASN A 218 -6.12 7.48 -7.53
C ASN A 218 -5.18 6.27 -7.64
N THR A 219 -4.94 5.57 -6.54
CA THR A 219 -4.02 4.43 -6.53
C THR A 219 -4.64 3.15 -7.06
N ASP A 220 -5.96 3.01 -7.09
CA ASP A 220 -6.62 1.95 -7.86
C ASP A 220 -6.42 2.20 -9.36
N LEU A 221 -6.56 3.45 -9.81
CA LEU A 221 -6.29 3.84 -11.19
C LEU A 221 -4.82 3.66 -11.56
N LEU A 222 -3.87 3.98 -10.67
CA LEU A 222 -2.45 3.68 -10.88
C LEU A 222 -2.20 2.17 -10.99
N GLY A 223 -2.87 1.35 -10.16
CA GLY A 223 -2.81 -0.11 -10.26
C GLY A 223 -3.29 -0.62 -11.62
N CYS A 224 -4.38 -0.06 -12.14
CA CYS A 224 -4.87 -0.36 -13.47
C CYS A 224 -3.84 0.00 -14.57
N ILE A 225 -3.19 1.16 -14.46
CA ILE A 225 -2.14 1.56 -15.40
C ILE A 225 -0.94 0.60 -15.33
N VAL A 226 -0.56 0.13 -14.12
CA VAL A 226 0.47 -0.92 -13.99
C VAL A 226 0.05 -2.19 -14.73
N GLU A 227 -1.20 -2.64 -14.66
CA GLU A 227 -1.69 -3.82 -15.41
C GLU A 227 -1.59 -3.59 -16.93
N ILE A 228 -2.05 -2.45 -17.42
CA ILE A 228 -2.03 -2.10 -18.85
C ILE A 228 -0.59 -2.09 -19.39
N VAL A 229 0.30 -1.38 -18.72
CA VAL A 229 1.68 -1.17 -19.18
C VAL A 229 2.54 -2.43 -19.08
N SER A 230 2.32 -3.24 -18.04
CA SER A 230 3.06 -4.47 -17.83
C SER A 230 2.50 -5.69 -18.57
N GLY A 231 1.25 -5.63 -19.03
CA GLY A 231 0.56 -6.75 -19.68
C GLY A 231 0.25 -7.92 -18.73
N THR A 232 0.23 -7.68 -17.41
CA THR A 232 -0.07 -8.72 -16.40
C THR A 232 -0.94 -8.14 -15.28
N THR A 233 -1.54 -9.01 -14.45
CA THR A 233 -2.32 -8.55 -13.30
C THR A 233 -1.45 -7.82 -12.28
N LEU A 234 -2.05 -6.91 -11.51
CA LEU A 234 -1.36 -6.19 -10.45
C LEU A 234 -0.79 -7.17 -9.39
N GLU A 235 -1.52 -8.24 -9.08
CA GLU A 235 -1.05 -9.33 -8.20
C GLU A 235 0.24 -9.96 -8.71
N ASN A 236 0.28 -10.37 -9.99
CA ASN A 236 1.46 -10.98 -10.60
C ASN A 236 2.62 -9.99 -10.71
N TYR A 237 2.32 -8.72 -11.04
CA TYR A 237 3.36 -7.69 -11.10
C TYR A 237 4.02 -7.50 -9.73
N PHE A 238 3.23 -7.34 -8.67
CA PHE A 238 3.76 -7.19 -7.30
C PHE A 238 4.54 -8.42 -6.86
N GLN A 239 4.01 -9.62 -7.10
CA GLN A 239 4.68 -10.86 -6.75
C GLN A 239 6.08 -10.92 -7.38
N LYS A 240 6.16 -10.77 -8.70
CA LYS A 240 7.40 -10.93 -9.46
C LYS A 240 8.42 -9.81 -9.21
N ASN A 241 7.96 -8.54 -9.13
CA ASN A 241 8.86 -7.40 -9.17
C ASN A 241 9.11 -6.78 -7.79
N ILE A 242 8.31 -7.15 -6.77
CA ILE A 242 8.41 -6.56 -5.43
C ILE A 242 8.53 -7.67 -4.37
N PHE A 243 7.55 -8.58 -4.25
CA PHE A 243 7.50 -9.51 -3.11
C PHE A 243 8.57 -10.58 -3.18
N ASP A 244 8.75 -11.25 -4.32
CA ASP A 244 9.78 -12.29 -4.49
C ASP A 244 11.20 -11.72 -4.34
N PRO A 245 11.56 -10.58 -4.99
CA PRO A 245 12.87 -9.97 -4.80
C PRO A 245 13.16 -9.55 -3.36
N LEU A 246 12.14 -9.08 -2.63
CA LEU A 246 12.25 -8.67 -1.22
C LEU A 246 12.16 -9.85 -0.24
N GLY A 247 11.62 -11.00 -0.66
CA GLY A 247 11.35 -12.13 0.21
C GLY A 247 10.13 -11.93 1.11
N MET A 248 9.15 -11.10 0.69
CA MET A 248 7.88 -10.87 1.36
C MET A 248 6.94 -12.07 1.09
N LYS A 249 6.94 -13.06 1.97
CA LYS A 249 6.28 -14.36 1.76
C LYS A 249 4.84 -14.42 2.27
N ASP A 250 4.40 -13.38 2.94
CA ASP A 250 3.11 -13.30 3.61
C ASP A 250 2.32 -12.03 3.23
N THR A 251 2.51 -11.56 1.97
CA THR A 251 1.83 -10.39 1.41
C THR A 251 1.04 -10.79 0.17
N TYR A 252 -0.29 -10.54 0.17
CA TYR A 252 -1.22 -11.09 -0.81
C TYR A 252 -2.38 -10.13 -1.12
N PHE A 253 -2.89 -10.17 -2.35
CA PHE A 253 -4.26 -9.79 -2.63
C PHE A 253 -5.24 -10.90 -2.26
N ASN A 254 -4.92 -12.15 -2.62
CA ASN A 254 -5.70 -13.34 -2.32
C ASN A 254 -4.92 -14.21 -1.32
N VAL A 255 -5.31 -14.16 -0.04
CA VAL A 255 -4.64 -14.94 1.00
C VAL A 255 -4.90 -16.43 0.78
N PRO A 256 -3.85 -17.29 0.67
CA PRO A 256 -4.03 -18.72 0.51
C PRO A 256 -4.83 -19.34 1.65
N ALA A 257 -5.73 -20.29 1.34
CA ALA A 257 -6.56 -20.97 2.34
C ALA A 257 -5.73 -21.62 3.46
N SER A 258 -4.53 -22.11 3.15
CA SER A 258 -3.60 -22.67 4.15
C SER A 258 -3.10 -21.67 5.19
N LYS A 259 -3.25 -20.37 4.92
CA LYS A 259 -2.85 -19.27 5.81
C LYS A 259 -4.05 -18.53 6.44
N ALA A 260 -5.28 -18.92 6.12
CA ALA A 260 -6.50 -18.29 6.62
C ALA A 260 -6.54 -18.19 8.15
N ASN A 261 -6.02 -19.22 8.83
CA ASN A 261 -5.97 -19.27 10.29
C ASN A 261 -5.02 -18.23 10.93
N ARG A 262 -4.18 -17.55 10.13
CA ARG A 262 -3.30 -16.47 10.58
C ARG A 262 -3.95 -15.08 10.46
N MET A 263 -5.13 -15.00 9.86
CA MET A 263 -5.86 -13.73 9.76
C MET A 263 -6.61 -13.46 11.07
N PRO A 264 -6.41 -12.28 11.70
CA PRO A 264 -7.20 -11.89 12.87
C PRO A 264 -8.64 -11.58 12.48
N THR A 265 -9.55 -11.80 13.43
CA THR A 265 -10.91 -11.29 13.39
C THR A 265 -10.88 -9.76 13.33
N VAL A 266 -11.75 -9.18 12.50
CA VAL A 266 -11.87 -7.71 12.39
C VAL A 266 -12.89 -7.24 13.41
N TYR A 267 -12.55 -6.14 14.07
CA TYR A 267 -13.39 -5.48 15.07
C TYR A 267 -13.70 -4.05 14.63
N THR A 268 -14.79 -3.51 15.12
CA THR A 268 -15.20 -2.12 14.93
C THR A 268 -15.77 -1.58 16.24
N GLU A 269 -16.09 -0.31 16.30
CA GLU A 269 -16.79 0.32 17.40
C GLU A 269 -18.28 0.44 17.07
N ASN A 270 -19.12 0.21 18.07
CA ASN A 270 -20.55 0.56 18.02
C ASN A 270 -20.78 2.00 18.51
N GLU A 271 -22.01 2.47 18.47
CA GLU A 271 -22.39 3.82 18.92
C GLU A 271 -22.09 4.10 20.39
N ALA A 272 -21.94 3.06 21.21
CA ALA A 272 -21.55 3.15 22.62
C ALA A 272 -20.05 3.11 22.85
N ASN A 273 -19.22 3.25 21.79
CA ASN A 273 -17.75 3.15 21.80
C ASN A 273 -17.24 1.80 22.34
N GLN A 274 -18.00 0.73 22.13
CA GLN A 274 -17.60 -0.62 22.51
C GLN A 274 -17.07 -1.36 21.29
N ILE A 275 -15.96 -2.09 21.48
CA ILE A 275 -15.42 -2.97 20.44
C ILE A 275 -16.36 -4.17 20.26
N ILE A 276 -16.89 -4.29 19.05
CA ILE A 276 -17.69 -5.41 18.56
C ILE A 276 -17.02 -6.06 17.36
N GLU A 277 -17.33 -7.33 17.10
CA GLU A 277 -16.86 -8.00 15.89
C GLU A 277 -17.51 -7.36 14.65
N TRP A 278 -16.72 -7.14 13.61
CA TRP A 278 -17.21 -6.69 12.31
C TRP A 278 -17.99 -7.83 11.67
N GLY A 279 -19.31 -7.73 11.72
CA GLY A 279 -20.18 -8.71 11.10
C GLY A 279 -20.13 -8.69 9.56
N PRO A 280 -20.59 -9.77 8.90
CA PRO A 280 -20.48 -9.93 7.45
C PRO A 280 -21.25 -8.88 6.64
N SER A 281 -22.17 -8.18 7.27
CA SER A 281 -23.01 -7.13 6.64
C SER A 281 -22.64 -5.71 7.03
N PHE A 282 -21.62 -5.53 7.88
CA PHE A 282 -21.25 -4.18 8.30
C PHE A 282 -20.65 -3.41 7.11
N ARG A 283 -21.25 -2.27 6.79
CA ARG A 283 -20.90 -1.47 5.60
C ARG A 283 -20.89 -2.27 4.29
N ASN A 284 -21.75 -3.31 4.17
CA ASN A 284 -21.83 -4.21 2.99
C ASN A 284 -20.47 -4.85 2.59
N LEU A 285 -19.55 -4.99 3.53
CA LEU A 285 -18.24 -5.58 3.31
C LEU A 285 -18.05 -6.82 4.17
N ASN A 286 -17.93 -7.99 3.55
CA ASN A 286 -17.49 -9.20 4.24
C ASN A 286 -16.01 -9.06 4.64
N PRO A 287 -15.65 -9.10 5.94
CA PRO A 287 -14.26 -8.96 6.40
C PRO A 287 -13.35 -10.09 5.92
N ASN A 288 -13.90 -11.22 5.45
CA ASN A 288 -13.15 -12.35 4.92
C ASN A 288 -12.88 -12.25 3.41
N TYR A 289 -13.18 -11.11 2.78
CA TYR A 289 -12.91 -10.88 1.36
C TYR A 289 -11.46 -11.21 0.91
N PRO A 290 -10.40 -11.16 1.75
CA PRO A 290 -9.07 -11.55 1.30
C PRO A 290 -8.91 -13.05 1.03
N LEU A 291 -9.85 -13.88 1.50
CA LEU A 291 -9.88 -15.33 1.24
C LEU A 291 -10.64 -15.70 -0.05
N ASP A 292 -11.36 -14.75 -0.62
CA ASP A 292 -12.07 -14.94 -1.89
C ASP A 292 -11.13 -14.78 -3.08
N ALA A 293 -11.31 -15.57 -4.12
CA ALA A 293 -10.66 -15.35 -5.40
C ALA A 293 -11.20 -14.05 -6.03
N LYS A 294 -10.31 -13.07 -6.24
CA LYS A 294 -10.62 -11.75 -6.79
C LYS A 294 -9.99 -11.57 -8.15
N THR A 295 -10.64 -10.73 -8.96
CA THR A 295 -10.14 -10.23 -10.25
C THR A 295 -9.94 -8.71 -10.23
N TYR A 296 -10.47 -8.04 -9.22
CA TYR A 296 -10.24 -6.64 -8.93
C TYR A 296 -9.15 -6.52 -7.86
N PHE A 297 -7.93 -6.21 -8.26
CA PHE A 297 -6.78 -6.04 -7.37
C PHE A 297 -6.64 -4.57 -7.00
N SER A 298 -7.30 -4.15 -5.92
CA SER A 298 -7.25 -2.75 -5.49
C SER A 298 -5.83 -2.29 -5.17
N GLY A 299 -5.29 -1.41 -6.00
CA GLY A 299 -4.00 -0.76 -5.75
C GLY A 299 -4.05 0.22 -4.57
N GLY A 300 -5.26 0.63 -4.17
CA GLY A 300 -5.49 1.55 -3.06
C GLY A 300 -5.60 0.89 -1.69
N ALA A 301 -6.07 -0.38 -1.60
CA ALA A 301 -6.39 -0.96 -0.30
C ALA A 301 -6.41 -2.51 -0.25
N GLY A 302 -6.10 -3.19 -1.36
CA GLY A 302 -6.42 -4.61 -1.53
C GLY A 302 -5.49 -5.61 -0.85
N LEU A 303 -4.32 -5.21 -0.37
CA LEU A 303 -3.34 -6.13 0.18
C LEU A 303 -3.63 -6.54 1.63
N SER A 304 -3.24 -7.76 1.92
CA SER A 304 -3.04 -8.28 3.28
C SER A 304 -1.57 -8.63 3.47
N SER A 305 -1.01 -8.34 4.65
CA SER A 305 0.42 -8.53 4.93
C SER A 305 0.67 -8.74 6.42
N THR A 306 1.89 -9.15 6.76
CA THR A 306 2.39 -9.18 8.14
C THR A 306 3.15 -7.90 8.47
N ALA A 307 3.27 -7.56 9.75
CA ALA A 307 4.13 -6.47 10.19
C ALA A 307 5.59 -6.68 9.74
N TYR A 308 6.06 -7.92 9.72
CA TYR A 308 7.41 -8.27 9.29
C TYR A 308 7.65 -8.02 7.80
N ASP A 309 6.77 -8.50 6.92
CA ASP A 309 6.91 -8.26 5.48
C ASP A 309 6.86 -6.77 5.15
N TYR A 310 5.95 -6.03 5.81
CA TYR A 310 5.88 -4.59 5.59
C TYR A 310 7.12 -3.86 6.12
N ALA A 311 7.73 -4.34 7.22
CA ALA A 311 9.02 -3.83 7.70
C ALA A 311 10.16 -4.07 6.71
N ILE A 312 10.17 -5.20 5.98
CA ILE A 312 11.10 -5.45 4.87
C ILE A 312 10.94 -4.39 3.78
N PHE A 313 9.71 -4.11 3.38
CA PHE A 313 9.42 -3.06 2.39
C PHE A 313 9.92 -1.69 2.84
N LEU A 314 9.65 -1.29 4.08
CA LEU A 314 10.13 -0.02 4.64
C LEU A 314 11.66 0.03 4.75
N GLN A 315 12.28 -1.07 5.14
CA GLN A 315 13.74 -1.16 5.22
C GLN A 315 14.40 -1.03 3.84
N MET A 316 13.80 -1.58 2.80
CA MET A 316 14.25 -1.40 1.41
C MET A 316 14.26 0.09 1.03
N ILE A 317 13.19 0.83 1.36
CA ILE A 317 13.10 2.27 1.10
C ILE A 317 14.19 3.03 1.87
N LEU A 318 14.37 2.75 3.17
CA LEU A 318 15.40 3.36 4.02
C LEU A 318 16.82 3.10 3.51
N ASN A 319 17.05 1.96 2.87
CA ASN A 319 18.33 1.59 2.27
C ASN A 319 18.51 2.15 0.84
N GLY A 320 17.76 3.17 0.45
CA GLY A 320 17.85 3.79 -0.89
C GLY A 320 17.41 2.85 -2.01
N GLY A 321 16.36 2.07 -1.78
CA GLY A 321 15.79 1.17 -2.77
C GLY A 321 16.47 -0.19 -2.89
N LYS A 322 17.34 -0.56 -1.93
CA LYS A 322 18.11 -1.81 -1.96
C LYS A 322 17.78 -2.71 -0.78
N TYR A 323 17.62 -3.99 -1.04
CA TYR A 323 17.44 -5.01 0.00
C TYR A 323 18.01 -6.36 -0.43
N ASN A 324 18.59 -7.12 0.49
CA ASN A 324 19.17 -8.44 0.25
C ASN A 324 20.07 -8.50 -1.00
N GLY A 325 20.93 -7.49 -1.18
CA GLY A 325 21.84 -7.39 -2.33
C GLY A 325 21.15 -7.01 -3.66
N LYS A 326 19.82 -6.93 -3.71
CA LYS A 326 19.06 -6.57 -4.92
C LYS A 326 18.67 -5.09 -4.90
N GLN A 327 18.84 -4.40 -6.03
CA GLN A 327 18.28 -3.07 -6.25
C GLN A 327 16.85 -3.23 -6.75
N ILE A 328 15.89 -2.72 -5.99
CA ILE A 328 14.45 -2.78 -6.29
C ILE A 328 14.00 -1.55 -7.06
N ILE A 329 14.58 -0.40 -6.70
CA ILE A 329 14.41 0.90 -7.36
C ILE A 329 15.68 1.74 -7.10
N ALA A 330 16.05 2.63 -8.02
CA ALA A 330 17.26 3.43 -7.90
C ALA A 330 17.21 4.36 -6.66
N PRO A 331 18.37 4.69 -6.04
CA PRO A 331 18.39 5.52 -4.84
C PRO A 331 17.71 6.88 -5.03
N ARG A 332 17.82 7.47 -6.22
CA ARG A 332 17.20 8.76 -6.54
C ARG A 332 15.67 8.64 -6.61
N THR A 333 15.16 7.55 -7.16
CA THR A 333 13.72 7.28 -7.22
C THR A 333 13.15 6.96 -5.83
N ALA A 334 13.92 6.23 -5.00
CA ALA A 334 13.54 6.02 -3.60
C ALA A 334 13.46 7.36 -2.84
N ALA A 335 14.39 8.30 -3.09
CA ALA A 335 14.36 9.64 -2.51
C ALA A 335 13.12 10.46 -2.95
N ILE A 336 12.73 10.36 -4.24
CA ILE A 336 11.50 11.00 -4.75
C ILE A 336 10.27 10.47 -3.99
N MET A 337 10.21 9.15 -3.76
CA MET A 337 9.08 8.50 -3.09
C MET A 337 8.84 9.02 -1.66
N VAL A 338 9.87 9.48 -0.97
CA VAL A 338 9.80 9.94 0.42
C VAL A 338 10.02 11.44 0.62
N SER A 339 10.10 12.20 -0.48
CA SER A 339 10.20 13.66 -0.43
C SER A 339 8.83 14.32 -0.60
N PRO A 340 8.62 15.54 -0.04
CA PRO A 340 7.41 16.32 -0.32
C PRO A 340 7.21 16.53 -1.81
N GLN A 341 5.99 16.33 -2.30
CA GLN A 341 5.62 16.46 -3.71
C GLN A 341 4.51 17.52 -3.92
N ILE A 342 3.89 17.95 -2.85
CA ILE A 342 2.87 19.01 -2.80
C ILE A 342 3.23 19.99 -1.68
N GLU A 343 2.86 21.27 -1.85
CA GLU A 343 3.03 22.32 -0.85
C GLU A 343 1.91 22.31 0.20
#